data_ac934a89edeb85e01a36e012e82e0bd9
#
_entry.id   ac934a89edeb85e01a36e012e82e0bd9
#
_cell.length_a   1.000
_cell.length_b   1.000
_cell.length_c   1.000
_cell.angle_alpha   90.00
_cell.angle_beta   90.00
_cell.angle_gamma   90.00
#
_symmetry.space_group_name_H-M   'P 1'
#
loop_
_entity.id
_entity.type
_entity.pdbx_description
1 polymer ?
#
loop_
_entity_poly.entity_id
_entity_poly.type
_entity_poly.pdbx_seq_one_letter_code
_entity_poly.pdbx_strand_id
1 'polypeptide(L)'
;MKFNIPRKLIVLMLMLSPVLFLTACAQNQINSNLTNNSTKVVAANQLAQHNKALVTDFYEGVFQKHQVKTYADRYIGEQYIQHNPRVPDGKAPFVNYFTQYFQDNPEAKSVIKRAVAEGNLVFLHVHSTINPQDRGVAIIDIFRVENGKIVEHWDVRQPVPETSANQNTMF
;
A
#
# COMPACT_ATOMS: atom_id res chain seq x y z
N MET A 1 -21.62 94.53 -17.56
CA MET A 1 -21.03 93.34 -18.29
C MET A 1 -21.17 92.12 -17.45
N LYS A 2 -22.08 91.19 -17.81
CA LYS A 2 -22.31 89.93 -17.12
C LYS A 2 -21.64 88.83 -17.94
N PHE A 3 -20.63 88.22 -17.40
CA PHE A 3 -20.04 87.03 -18.01
C PHE A 3 -20.74 85.75 -17.54
N ASN A 4 -21.32 85.03 -18.49
CA ASN A 4 -22.05 83.79 -18.28
C ASN A 4 -21.09 82.65 -18.58
N ILE A 5 -20.75 81.80 -17.58
CA ILE A 5 -19.89 80.61 -17.74
C ILE A 5 -20.79 79.35 -17.78
N PRO A 6 -20.79 78.56 -18.83
CA PRO A 6 -21.60 77.35 -18.86
C PRO A 6 -20.91 76.25 -18.05
N ARG A 7 -21.57 75.68 -17.05
CA ARG A 7 -21.19 74.49 -16.33
C ARG A 7 -21.36 73.28 -17.24
N LYS A 8 -20.27 72.75 -17.77
CA LYS A 8 -20.23 71.37 -18.34
C LYS A 8 -20.18 70.38 -17.21
N LEU A 9 -21.28 69.65 -17.02
CA LEU A 9 -21.38 68.52 -16.12
C LEU A 9 -20.61 67.35 -16.73
N ILE A 10 -19.42 67.03 -16.20
CA ILE A 10 -18.67 65.78 -16.56
C ILE A 10 -19.25 64.70 -15.69
N VAL A 11 -20.11 63.87 -16.28
CA VAL A 11 -20.52 62.58 -15.69
C VAL A 11 -19.38 61.59 -15.90
N LEU A 12 -18.55 61.42 -14.87
CA LEU A 12 -17.55 60.37 -14.84
C LEU A 12 -18.25 59.05 -14.51
N MET A 13 -18.61 58.30 -15.53
CA MET A 13 -19.18 56.96 -15.40
C MET A 13 -18.07 56.01 -14.95
N LEU A 14 -18.00 55.72 -13.64
CA LEU A 14 -17.16 54.65 -13.11
C LEU A 14 -17.68 53.31 -13.61
N MET A 15 -17.08 52.78 -14.67
CA MET A 15 -17.25 51.41 -15.09
C MET A 15 -16.50 50.54 -14.08
N LEU A 16 -17.17 50.11 -13.00
CA LEU A 16 -16.66 49.03 -12.15
C LEU A 16 -16.59 47.76 -13.00
N SER A 17 -15.39 47.36 -13.28
CA SER A 17 -15.09 46.16 -14.07
C SER A 17 -15.56 44.88 -13.33
N PRO A 18 -16.39 44.02 -13.92
CA PRO A 18 -16.83 42.76 -13.29
C PRO A 18 -15.74 41.69 -13.23
N VAL A 19 -14.50 42.02 -13.62
CA VAL A 19 -13.37 41.06 -13.71
C VAL A 19 -12.90 40.60 -12.34
N LEU A 20 -13.06 41.38 -11.26
CA LEU A 20 -12.58 41.02 -9.92
C LEU A 20 -13.39 39.88 -9.24
N PHE A 21 -14.66 39.69 -9.59
CA PHE A 21 -15.48 38.63 -8.99
C PHE A 21 -15.22 37.24 -9.61
N LEU A 22 -14.86 37.18 -10.87
CA LEU A 22 -14.56 35.92 -11.56
C LEU A 22 -13.23 35.31 -11.10
N THR A 23 -12.24 36.10 -10.76
CA THR A 23 -10.94 35.62 -10.26
C THR A 23 -11.04 35.02 -8.86
N ALA A 24 -11.83 35.60 -7.96
CA ALA A 24 -12.02 35.10 -6.59
C ALA A 24 -12.74 33.75 -6.57
N CYS A 25 -13.75 33.53 -7.40
CA CYS A 25 -14.45 32.26 -7.52
C CYS A 25 -13.53 31.16 -8.10
N ALA A 26 -12.74 31.47 -9.13
CA ALA A 26 -11.79 30.53 -9.71
C ALA A 26 -10.69 30.14 -8.71
N GLN A 27 -10.17 31.09 -7.95
CA GLN A 27 -9.15 30.86 -6.93
C GLN A 27 -9.68 29.98 -5.78
N ASN A 28 -10.90 30.19 -5.34
CA ASN A 28 -11.55 29.35 -4.31
C ASN A 28 -11.80 27.92 -4.80
N GLN A 29 -12.20 27.74 -6.05
CA GLN A 29 -12.35 26.41 -6.64
C GLN A 29 -11.01 25.67 -6.80
N ILE A 30 -9.96 26.35 -7.21
CA ILE A 30 -8.61 25.78 -7.32
C ILE A 30 -8.13 25.37 -5.92
N ASN A 31 -8.25 26.22 -4.92
CA ASN A 31 -7.82 25.91 -3.55
C ASN A 31 -8.62 24.74 -2.95
N SER A 32 -9.93 24.68 -3.15
CA SER A 32 -10.76 23.57 -2.67
C SER A 32 -10.39 22.24 -3.36
N ASN A 33 -10.12 22.27 -4.66
CA ASN A 33 -9.69 21.10 -5.41
C ASN A 33 -8.30 20.60 -4.97
N LEU A 34 -7.36 21.52 -4.72
CA LEU A 34 -6.02 21.18 -4.20
C LEU A 34 -6.11 20.58 -2.80
N THR A 35 -6.92 21.17 -1.91
CA THR A 35 -7.12 20.66 -0.55
C THR A 35 -7.78 19.29 -0.57
N ASN A 36 -8.82 19.09 -1.38
CA ASN A 36 -9.49 17.78 -1.53
C ASN A 36 -8.56 16.73 -2.11
N ASN A 37 -7.72 17.08 -3.07
CA ASN A 37 -6.76 16.14 -3.67
C ASN A 37 -5.66 15.76 -2.66
N SER A 38 -5.12 16.74 -1.92
CA SER A 38 -4.11 16.46 -0.89
C SER A 38 -4.68 15.57 0.23
N THR A 39 -5.93 15.80 0.67
CA THR A 39 -6.59 14.98 1.67
C THR A 39 -6.78 13.54 1.19
N LYS A 40 -7.19 13.33 -0.06
CA LYS A 40 -7.32 12.00 -0.67
C LYS A 40 -5.97 11.26 -0.76
N VAL A 41 -4.92 11.95 -1.16
CA VAL A 41 -3.56 11.38 -1.23
C VAL A 41 -3.07 10.97 0.16
N VAL A 42 -3.28 11.80 1.17
CA VAL A 42 -2.91 11.49 2.56
C VAL A 42 -3.69 10.27 3.06
N ALA A 43 -5.00 10.19 2.83
CA ALA A 43 -5.82 9.06 3.24
C ALA A 43 -5.40 7.75 2.53
N ALA A 44 -5.10 7.82 1.23
CA ALA A 44 -4.60 6.65 0.48
C ALA A 44 -3.24 6.17 1.00
N ASN A 45 -2.33 7.09 1.32
CA ASN A 45 -1.05 6.75 1.91
C ASN A 45 -1.20 6.13 3.32
N GLN A 46 -2.11 6.65 4.14
CA GLN A 46 -2.40 6.09 5.47
C GLN A 46 -2.96 4.67 5.36
N LEU A 47 -3.87 4.41 4.42
CA LEU A 47 -4.40 3.08 4.16
C LEU A 47 -3.29 2.10 3.74
N ALA A 48 -2.44 2.50 2.80
CA ALA A 48 -1.32 1.68 2.35
C ALA A 48 -0.34 1.35 3.50
N GLN A 49 -0.01 2.32 4.36
CA GLN A 49 0.84 2.08 5.53
C GLN A 49 0.17 1.15 6.56
N HIS A 50 -1.13 1.30 6.79
CA HIS A 50 -1.89 0.41 7.67
C HIS A 50 -1.88 -1.02 7.12
N ASN A 51 -2.17 -1.21 5.84
CA ASN A 51 -2.16 -2.52 5.19
C ASN A 51 -0.77 -3.16 5.23
N LYS A 52 0.29 -2.37 5.00
CA LYS A 52 1.67 -2.84 5.13
C LYS A 52 1.98 -3.35 6.55
N ALA A 53 1.60 -2.61 7.58
CA ALA A 53 1.80 -3.02 8.97
C ALA A 53 1.04 -4.30 9.30
N LEU A 54 -0.21 -4.42 8.85
CA LEU A 54 -1.05 -5.60 9.02
C LEU A 54 -0.41 -6.85 8.39
N VAL A 55 0.01 -6.76 7.13
CA VAL A 55 0.61 -7.88 6.40
C VAL A 55 1.98 -8.25 6.98
N THR A 56 2.77 -7.26 7.43
CA THR A 56 4.05 -7.50 8.09
C THR A 56 3.87 -8.26 9.40
N ASP A 57 2.95 -7.85 10.26
CA ASP A 57 2.67 -8.55 11.53
C ASP A 57 2.13 -9.97 11.28
N PHE A 58 1.22 -10.14 10.31
CA PHE A 58 0.78 -11.46 9.87
C PHE A 58 1.96 -12.34 9.45
N TYR A 59 2.81 -11.83 8.59
CA TYR A 59 3.93 -12.57 8.02
C TYR A 59 4.94 -13.00 9.09
N GLU A 60 5.35 -12.08 9.95
CA GLU A 60 6.25 -12.35 11.07
C GLU A 60 5.65 -13.34 12.08
N GLY A 61 4.37 -13.19 12.36
CA GLY A 61 3.64 -14.09 13.26
C GLY A 61 3.59 -15.54 12.77
N VAL A 62 3.34 -15.72 11.47
CA VAL A 62 3.28 -17.02 10.84
C VAL A 62 4.69 -17.61 10.61
N PHE A 63 5.57 -16.84 9.95
CA PHE A 63 6.80 -17.39 9.35
C PHE A 63 8.07 -17.19 10.18
N GLN A 64 7.99 -16.46 11.30
CA GLN A 64 9.09 -16.32 12.25
C GLN A 64 8.73 -16.86 13.64
N LYS A 65 7.49 -16.63 14.09
CA LYS A 65 7.01 -17.08 15.41
C LYS A 65 6.31 -18.44 15.35
N HIS A 66 6.03 -18.98 14.16
CA HIS A 66 5.30 -20.21 13.88
C HIS A 66 3.90 -20.29 14.53
N GLN A 67 3.29 -19.13 14.82
CA GLN A 67 1.96 -19.01 15.40
C GLN A 67 0.88 -19.00 14.30
N VAL A 68 0.93 -20.02 13.43
CA VAL A 68 0.16 -20.08 12.18
C VAL A 68 -1.31 -19.83 12.40
N LYS A 69 -1.97 -20.63 13.25
CA LYS A 69 -3.40 -20.53 13.48
C LYS A 69 -3.81 -19.17 14.06
N THR A 70 -3.06 -18.69 15.05
CA THR A 70 -3.34 -17.40 15.72
C THR A 70 -3.35 -16.22 14.74
N TYR A 71 -2.34 -16.15 13.89
CA TYR A 71 -2.21 -15.05 12.93
C TYR A 71 -3.10 -15.22 11.71
N ALA A 72 -3.33 -16.46 11.27
CA ALA A 72 -4.31 -16.73 10.21
C ALA A 72 -5.74 -16.35 10.63
N ASP A 73 -6.17 -16.69 11.84
CA ASP A 73 -7.51 -16.31 12.36
C ASP A 73 -7.66 -14.80 12.53
N ARG A 74 -6.58 -14.12 12.93
CA ARG A 74 -6.58 -12.68 13.09
C ARG A 74 -6.67 -11.94 11.76
N TYR A 75 -5.94 -12.38 10.74
CA TYR A 75 -5.66 -11.59 9.55
C TYR A 75 -6.26 -12.14 8.25
N ILE A 76 -6.39 -13.46 8.08
CA ILE A 76 -6.99 -14.02 6.86
C ILE A 76 -8.52 -13.90 6.93
N GLY A 77 -9.10 -13.37 5.86
CA GLY A 77 -10.55 -13.25 5.70
C GLY A 77 -11.26 -14.60 5.55
N GLU A 78 -12.59 -14.57 5.45
CA GLU A 78 -13.38 -15.76 5.12
C GLU A 78 -13.08 -16.22 3.71
N GLN A 79 -12.98 -15.29 2.77
CA GLN A 79 -12.45 -15.54 1.43
C GLN A 79 -10.93 -15.35 1.46
N TYR A 80 -10.20 -16.32 0.93
CA TYR A 80 -8.76 -16.24 0.72
C TYR A 80 -8.42 -16.90 -0.60
N ILE A 81 -8.25 -16.10 -1.64
CA ILE A 81 -7.94 -16.55 -3.00
C ILE A 81 -6.44 -16.76 -3.11
N GLN A 82 -6.05 -17.93 -3.62
CA GLN A 82 -4.65 -18.31 -3.74
C GLN A 82 -4.24 -18.44 -5.22
N HIS A 83 -3.18 -17.72 -5.60
CA HIS A 83 -2.65 -17.79 -6.97
C HIS A 83 -1.37 -18.65 -7.08
N ASN A 84 -0.87 -19.17 -5.96
CA ASN A 84 0.18 -20.20 -6.03
C ASN A 84 -0.45 -21.52 -6.52
N PRO A 85 0.00 -22.08 -7.67
CA PRO A 85 -0.65 -23.26 -8.26
C PRO A 85 -0.53 -24.54 -7.40
N ARG A 86 0.21 -24.50 -6.31
CA ARG A 86 0.41 -25.65 -5.39
C ARG A 86 -0.40 -25.51 -4.11
N VAL A 87 -1.11 -24.42 -3.91
CA VAL A 87 -1.84 -24.13 -2.66
C VAL A 87 -3.32 -23.94 -2.97
N PRO A 88 -4.22 -24.71 -2.35
CA PRO A 88 -5.67 -24.50 -2.51
C PRO A 88 -6.14 -23.19 -1.90
N ASP A 89 -7.30 -22.69 -2.36
CA ASP A 89 -7.99 -21.56 -1.76
C ASP A 89 -8.42 -21.83 -0.31
N GLY A 90 -8.52 -20.75 0.45
CA GLY A 90 -9.09 -20.74 1.79
C GLY A 90 -8.07 -20.80 2.93
N LYS A 91 -8.52 -20.33 4.09
CA LYS A 91 -7.72 -20.27 5.32
C LYS A 91 -7.31 -21.66 5.84
N ALA A 92 -8.22 -22.63 5.81
CA ALA A 92 -7.97 -23.95 6.40
C ALA A 92 -6.81 -24.69 5.72
N PRO A 93 -6.71 -24.79 4.38
CA PRO A 93 -5.53 -25.36 3.72
C PRO A 93 -4.22 -24.67 4.09
N PHE A 94 -4.22 -23.32 4.17
CA PHE A 94 -3.07 -22.55 4.61
C PHE A 94 -2.62 -22.95 6.03
N VAL A 95 -3.56 -22.97 6.98
CA VAL A 95 -3.27 -23.29 8.39
C VAL A 95 -2.74 -24.73 8.52
N ASN A 96 -3.40 -25.69 7.86
CA ASN A 96 -3.00 -27.09 7.93
C ASN A 96 -1.59 -27.31 7.35
N TYR A 97 -1.32 -26.73 6.17
CA TYR A 97 -0.01 -26.88 5.52
C TYR A 97 1.11 -26.27 6.36
N PHE A 98 1.00 -25.01 6.79
CA PHE A 98 2.10 -24.37 7.50
C PHE A 98 2.25 -24.86 8.94
N THR A 99 1.19 -25.33 9.59
CA THR A 99 1.31 -25.98 10.90
C THR A 99 2.18 -27.26 10.79
N GLN A 100 1.90 -28.12 9.81
CA GLN A 100 2.71 -29.31 9.58
C GLN A 100 4.13 -28.96 9.13
N TYR A 101 4.27 -27.99 8.20
CA TYR A 101 5.56 -27.55 7.69
C TYR A 101 6.53 -27.12 8.80
N PHE A 102 6.05 -26.36 9.81
CA PHE A 102 6.90 -25.91 10.92
C PHE A 102 7.12 -26.97 11.99
N GLN A 103 6.27 -27.98 12.08
CA GLN A 103 6.57 -29.19 12.89
C GLN A 103 7.73 -29.98 12.28
N ASP A 104 7.72 -30.13 10.96
CA ASP A 104 8.76 -30.86 10.22
C ASP A 104 10.07 -30.05 10.09
N ASN A 105 9.98 -28.71 10.11
CA ASN A 105 11.08 -27.77 9.93
C ASN A 105 11.09 -26.69 11.04
N PRO A 106 11.42 -27.03 12.28
CA PRO A 106 11.30 -26.11 13.42
C PRO A 106 12.27 -24.91 13.38
N GLU A 107 13.34 -25.00 12.56
CA GLU A 107 14.29 -23.89 12.35
C GLU A 107 13.98 -23.03 11.12
N ALA A 108 12.94 -23.39 10.36
CA ALA A 108 12.56 -22.64 9.17
C ALA A 108 12.17 -21.19 9.52
N LYS A 109 12.60 -20.24 8.70
CA LYS A 109 12.31 -18.82 8.87
C LYS A 109 12.14 -18.14 7.54
N SER A 110 11.25 -17.14 7.51
CA SER A 110 11.15 -16.22 6.39
C SER A 110 11.31 -14.79 6.90
N VAL A 111 12.34 -14.12 6.43
CA VAL A 111 12.72 -12.78 6.88
C VAL A 111 12.36 -11.76 5.80
N ILE A 112 11.52 -10.80 6.12
CA ILE A 112 11.19 -9.68 5.23
C ILE A 112 12.41 -8.79 5.06
N LYS A 113 12.85 -8.61 3.83
CA LYS A 113 13.96 -7.71 3.46
C LYS A 113 13.46 -6.34 3.04
N ARG A 114 12.31 -6.29 2.35
CA ARG A 114 11.64 -5.06 1.90
C ARG A 114 10.14 -5.26 1.93
N ALA A 115 9.42 -4.20 2.29
CA ALA A 115 7.97 -4.16 2.23
C ALA A 115 7.51 -2.83 1.64
N VAL A 116 6.67 -2.88 0.62
CA VAL A 116 6.02 -1.70 0.01
C VAL A 116 4.53 -1.93 -0.07
N ALA A 117 3.75 -0.86 -0.10
CA ALA A 117 2.31 -0.95 -0.27
C ALA A 117 1.80 0.19 -1.16
N GLU A 118 0.80 -0.14 -1.97
CA GLU A 118 0.04 0.80 -2.78
C GLU A 118 -1.45 0.45 -2.68
N GLY A 119 -2.24 1.38 -2.14
CA GLY A 119 -3.67 1.13 -1.92
C GLY A 119 -3.91 -0.08 -1.01
N ASN A 120 -4.54 -1.10 -1.56
CA ASN A 120 -4.85 -2.35 -0.87
C ASN A 120 -3.86 -3.50 -1.15
N LEU A 121 -2.82 -3.26 -1.93
CA LEU A 121 -1.78 -4.25 -2.24
C LEU A 121 -0.54 -4.03 -1.38
N VAL A 122 0.02 -5.12 -0.88
CA VAL A 122 1.27 -5.14 -0.12
C VAL A 122 2.22 -6.15 -0.75
N PHE A 123 3.44 -5.71 -1.04
CA PHE A 123 4.51 -6.51 -1.64
C PHE A 123 5.61 -6.72 -0.61
N LEU A 124 5.99 -7.96 -0.41
CA LEU A 124 7.09 -8.35 0.45
C LEU A 124 8.20 -8.99 -0.38
N HIS A 125 9.43 -8.53 -0.22
CA HIS A 125 10.63 -9.24 -0.67
C HIS A 125 11.22 -9.99 0.52
N VAL A 126 11.31 -11.29 0.41
CA VAL A 126 11.57 -12.19 1.54
C VAL A 126 12.74 -13.12 1.26
N HIS A 127 13.52 -13.42 2.30
CA HIS A 127 14.46 -14.53 2.35
C HIS A 127 13.88 -15.65 3.22
N SER A 128 13.57 -16.78 2.63
CA SER A 128 13.07 -17.97 3.32
C SER A 128 14.14 -19.05 3.37
N THR A 129 14.38 -19.62 4.54
CA THR A 129 15.34 -20.72 4.79
C THR A 129 14.66 -21.79 5.61
N ILE A 130 15.08 -23.07 5.45
CA ILE A 130 14.60 -24.20 6.25
C ILE A 130 15.45 -24.46 7.49
N ASN A 131 16.70 -23.99 7.50
CA ASN A 131 17.63 -24.04 8.63
C ASN A 131 18.75 -23.01 8.42
N PRO A 132 19.66 -22.78 9.40
CA PRO A 132 20.73 -21.79 9.30
C PRO A 132 21.77 -22.05 8.20
N GLN A 133 21.89 -23.28 7.71
CA GLN A 133 22.86 -23.67 6.67
C GLN A 133 22.26 -23.59 5.27
N ASP A 134 20.94 -23.43 5.18
CA ASP A 134 20.23 -23.32 3.90
C ASP A 134 20.50 -21.95 3.25
N ARG A 135 20.87 -21.95 1.97
CA ARG A 135 20.95 -20.71 1.19
C ARG A 135 19.59 -20.07 0.98
N GLY A 136 18.56 -20.86 0.99
CA GLY A 136 17.17 -20.44 0.97
C GLY A 136 16.65 -20.06 -0.40
N VAL A 137 15.55 -19.33 -0.35
CA VAL A 137 14.75 -18.93 -1.50
C VAL A 137 14.43 -17.43 -1.38
N ALA A 138 14.64 -16.68 -2.45
CA ALA A 138 14.07 -15.35 -2.60
C ALA A 138 12.62 -15.47 -3.03
N ILE A 139 11.73 -14.76 -2.34
CA ILE A 139 10.30 -14.78 -2.59
C ILE A 139 9.82 -13.34 -2.77
N ILE A 140 8.96 -13.13 -3.75
CA ILE A 140 8.10 -11.95 -3.79
C ILE A 140 6.69 -12.45 -3.48
N ASP A 141 6.19 -12.07 -2.30
CA ASP A 141 4.81 -12.30 -1.90
C ASP A 141 4.00 -11.01 -2.14
N ILE A 142 2.81 -11.15 -2.67
CA ILE A 142 1.86 -10.05 -2.87
C ILE A 142 0.57 -10.42 -2.16
N PHE A 143 0.08 -9.52 -1.32
CA PHE A 143 -1.16 -9.66 -0.59
C PHE A 143 -2.13 -8.56 -0.95
N ARG A 144 -3.41 -8.89 -1.12
CA ARG A 144 -4.48 -7.91 -1.16
C ARG A 144 -5.23 -7.90 0.16
N VAL A 145 -5.39 -6.69 0.70
CA VAL A 145 -6.10 -6.45 1.96
C VAL A 145 -7.44 -5.77 1.69
N GLU A 146 -8.50 -6.27 2.28
CA GLU A 146 -9.84 -5.70 2.19
C GLU A 146 -10.51 -5.73 3.55
N ASN A 147 -11.04 -4.59 4.00
CA ASN A 147 -11.68 -4.44 5.31
C ASN A 147 -10.82 -4.96 6.49
N GLY A 148 -9.50 -4.70 6.45
CA GLY A 148 -8.57 -5.14 7.48
C GLY A 148 -8.29 -6.65 7.50
N LYS A 149 -8.57 -7.35 6.39
CA LYS A 149 -8.30 -8.77 6.21
C LYS A 149 -7.53 -9.03 4.92
N ILE A 150 -6.63 -10.00 4.96
CA ILE A 150 -5.95 -10.55 3.79
C ILE A 150 -6.94 -11.47 3.07
N VAL A 151 -7.24 -11.15 1.81
CA VAL A 151 -8.26 -11.85 1.02
C VAL A 151 -7.70 -12.53 -0.23
N GLU A 152 -6.44 -12.24 -0.58
CA GLU A 152 -5.85 -12.78 -1.80
C GLU A 152 -4.31 -12.75 -1.72
N HIS A 153 -3.65 -13.72 -2.37
CA HIS A 153 -2.21 -13.89 -2.31
C HIS A 153 -1.64 -14.42 -3.64
N TRP A 154 -0.53 -13.85 -4.05
CA TRP A 154 0.34 -14.31 -5.15
C TRP A 154 1.76 -14.45 -4.63
N ASP A 155 2.55 -15.38 -5.18
CA ASP A 155 3.97 -15.46 -4.95
C ASP A 155 4.76 -15.88 -6.20
N VAL A 156 6.01 -15.45 -6.24
CA VAL A 156 7.04 -16.00 -7.12
C VAL A 156 8.27 -16.34 -6.30
N ARG A 157 8.91 -17.47 -6.63
CA ARG A 157 9.99 -18.01 -5.82
C ARG A 157 11.20 -18.37 -6.69
N GLN A 158 12.38 -17.96 -6.23
CA GLN A 158 13.64 -18.32 -6.87
C GLN A 158 14.64 -18.84 -5.83
N PRO A 159 15.14 -20.08 -5.96
CA PRO A 159 16.20 -20.58 -5.12
C PRO A 159 17.46 -19.71 -5.19
N VAL A 160 18.12 -19.50 -4.06
CA VAL A 160 19.41 -18.81 -4.03
C VAL A 160 20.46 -19.75 -4.62
N PRO A 161 21.10 -19.40 -5.75
CA PRO A 161 22.01 -20.31 -6.44
C PRO A 161 23.31 -20.50 -5.66
N GLU A 162 24.03 -21.59 -5.97
CA GLU A 162 25.35 -21.84 -5.41
C GLU A 162 26.40 -20.90 -5.97
N THR A 163 26.28 -20.58 -7.24
CA THR A 163 27.17 -19.68 -7.95
C THR A 163 26.38 -18.54 -8.61
N SER A 164 26.94 -17.34 -8.65
CA SER A 164 26.34 -16.17 -9.26
C SER A 164 27.28 -15.54 -10.28
N ALA A 165 26.72 -14.94 -11.33
CA ALA A 165 27.47 -14.18 -12.32
C ALA A 165 28.01 -12.84 -11.78
N ASN A 166 27.56 -12.43 -10.60
CA ASN A 166 27.99 -11.20 -9.91
C ASN A 166 28.13 -11.48 -8.41
N GLN A 167 28.62 -10.50 -7.65
CA GLN A 167 28.84 -10.62 -6.21
C GLN A 167 27.74 -9.97 -5.37
N ASN A 168 26.64 -9.55 -5.98
CA ASN A 168 25.51 -8.94 -5.28
C ASN A 168 24.65 -10.04 -4.63
N THR A 169 24.12 -9.74 -3.44
CA THR A 169 23.11 -10.60 -2.84
C THR A 169 21.75 -10.44 -3.58
N MET A 170 20.91 -11.47 -3.48
CA MET A 170 19.52 -11.39 -3.96
C MET A 170 18.61 -10.56 -3.02
N PHE A 171 19.17 -10.03 -1.92
CA PHE A 171 18.40 -9.38 -0.85
C PHE A 171 18.89 -7.98 -0.50
#